data_97fea9d6fba57a91536377bfc4be9aa5
#
_entry.id   97fea9d6fba57a91536377bfc4be9aa5
#
_cell.length_a   1.000
_cell.length_b   1.000
_cell.length_c   1.000
_cell.angle_alpha   90.00
_cell.angle_beta   90.00
_cell.angle_gamma   90.00
#
_symmetry.space_group_name_H-M   'P 1'
#
loop_
_entity.id
_entity.type
_entity.pdbx_description
1 polymer ?
#
loop_
_entity_poly.entity_id
_entity_poly.type
_entity_poly.pdbx_seq_one_letter_code
_entity_poly.pdbx_strand_id
1 'polypeptide(L)'
;MPMRRRNLRRPHILSLVLSLLVLALPASARTWTKELAQGVTLTQKVINPSGQVASTPQVISILKVDPKAPGLRIQAVLAQDRVLGADSTKGREKASSIAKRLNAAAVVNADFLPFFTGDVLSLHISGGELMSEPYPQRPVFGITSDGRFLFDKLELDAKIALPEGKWFPIRGINGPREQHRLMAYTSRFFDTTCTTNGGSEAVVKCDGLPVRVGVPLSGTVTEVRSMAGDALIPDGSLVLSGSGTGAKFIDEYLKPGTSVTMEFDLKPSKTKGWEKVVEAVGGGPWLVKGGKASIDAKDEGFQPGFCLSRYPRTALGAAQDGKLVLVTVDGQQSISAGMTLPQLAQVMLSEGCVEAINLDGGGSTTMATAFGILNSPSAGSERPVANALAVFANVPEQECPDFAITPDVSSVPSGQSVQLLLVDASGQPISADIASQAIWAASGGMGFVDQSGRFHGIKAGRGSVTTKIGARVARAPVETAPGSPDKLTARFEPDPTGAPNRSGLVISVKDLNGNSIEGCSVSVKVTGGTPDQPNLTTAKDGKASTGITWEAAPATPANATVTVTGLPALVVERPK
;
A
#
# COMPACT_ATOMS: atom_id res chain seq x y z
N MET A 1 -1.69 -25.96 -81.10
CA MET A 1 -2.80 -25.27 -80.39
C MET A 1 -2.37 -25.03 -78.95
N PRO A 2 -2.10 -23.77 -78.52
CA PRO A 2 -1.59 -23.51 -77.18
C PRO A 2 -2.71 -23.17 -76.20
N MET A 3 -2.64 -23.76 -75.00
CA MET A 3 -3.53 -23.49 -73.87
C MET A 3 -3.28 -22.07 -73.28
N ARG A 4 -4.38 -21.32 -73.16
CA ARG A 4 -4.42 -19.99 -72.49
C ARG A 4 -4.32 -20.14 -70.98
N ARG A 5 -3.28 -19.53 -70.34
CA ARG A 5 -3.22 -19.31 -68.92
C ARG A 5 -4.16 -18.19 -68.51
N ARG A 6 -5.11 -18.46 -67.60
CA ARG A 6 -5.96 -17.43 -66.95
C ARG A 6 -5.17 -16.82 -65.80
N ASN A 7 -4.92 -15.53 -65.89
CA ASN A 7 -4.41 -14.68 -64.80
C ASN A 7 -5.53 -14.43 -63.80
N LEU A 8 -5.38 -14.95 -62.57
CA LEU A 8 -6.19 -14.59 -61.40
C LEU A 8 -5.65 -13.27 -60.84
N ARG A 9 -6.43 -12.21 -60.99
CA ARG A 9 -6.19 -10.92 -60.31
C ARG A 9 -6.50 -11.08 -58.82
N ARG A 10 -5.52 -10.76 -57.95
CA ARG A 10 -5.70 -10.61 -56.52
C ARG A 10 -6.46 -9.29 -56.25
N PRO A 11 -7.46 -9.26 -55.32
CA PRO A 11 -8.07 -8.02 -54.92
C PRO A 11 -7.12 -7.23 -54.00
N HIS A 12 -6.89 -5.98 -54.32
CA HIS A 12 -6.23 -5.02 -53.43
C HIS A 12 -7.18 -4.72 -52.28
N ILE A 13 -6.84 -5.14 -51.07
CA ILE A 13 -7.49 -4.71 -49.83
C ILE A 13 -7.04 -3.27 -49.59
N LEU A 14 -7.93 -2.35 -49.80
CA LEU A 14 -7.77 -0.93 -49.47
C LEU A 14 -7.89 -0.82 -47.94
N SER A 15 -6.77 -0.64 -47.25
CA SER A 15 -6.76 -0.35 -45.82
C SER A 15 -7.34 1.05 -45.60
N LEU A 16 -8.57 1.11 -45.17
CA LEU A 16 -9.22 2.33 -44.72
C LEU A 16 -8.65 2.67 -43.32
N VAL A 17 -7.66 3.56 -43.26
CA VAL A 17 -7.21 4.18 -42.01
C VAL A 17 -8.30 5.14 -41.57
N LEU A 18 -9.15 4.69 -40.67
CA LEU A 18 -10.16 5.51 -40.02
C LEU A 18 -9.45 6.39 -38.98
N SER A 19 -9.10 7.61 -39.35
CA SER A 19 -8.61 8.62 -38.39
C SER A 19 -9.76 8.99 -37.46
N LEU A 20 -9.80 8.36 -36.29
CA LEU A 20 -10.68 8.79 -35.19
C LEU A 20 -10.22 10.17 -34.72
N LEU A 21 -10.95 11.18 -35.09
CA LEU A 21 -10.88 12.52 -34.49
C LEU A 21 -11.28 12.38 -33.03
N VAL A 22 -10.31 12.34 -32.10
CA VAL A 22 -10.56 12.41 -30.66
C VAL A 22 -11.01 13.84 -30.37
N LEU A 23 -12.32 14.07 -30.37
CA LEU A 23 -12.92 15.24 -29.75
C LEU A 23 -12.55 15.23 -28.27
N ALA A 24 -11.68 16.15 -27.87
CA ALA A 24 -11.37 16.41 -26.47
C ALA A 24 -12.65 16.93 -25.79
N LEU A 25 -13.39 16.02 -25.14
CA LEU A 25 -14.48 16.39 -24.27
C LEU A 25 -13.88 17.11 -23.02
N PRO A 26 -14.58 18.14 -22.51
CA PRO A 26 -14.13 18.83 -21.30
C PRO A 26 -13.95 17.80 -20.18
N ALA A 27 -12.85 17.91 -19.45
CA ALA A 27 -12.44 16.98 -18.43
C ALA A 27 -13.43 16.99 -17.25
N SER A 28 -14.46 16.16 -17.33
CA SER A 28 -15.37 15.87 -16.24
C SER A 28 -14.81 14.72 -15.38
N ALA A 29 -15.04 14.78 -14.09
CA ALA A 29 -14.78 13.65 -13.21
C ALA A 29 -15.57 12.43 -13.71
N ARG A 30 -14.87 11.32 -13.99
CA ARG A 30 -15.50 10.05 -14.35
C ARG A 30 -15.70 9.25 -13.07
N THR A 31 -16.90 8.76 -12.89
CA THR A 31 -17.26 7.95 -11.73
C THR A 31 -17.94 6.68 -12.18
N TRP A 32 -17.49 5.56 -11.68
CA TRP A 32 -18.10 4.25 -11.86
C TRP A 32 -18.46 3.67 -10.51
N THR A 33 -19.65 3.14 -10.38
CA THR A 33 -20.11 2.43 -9.18
C THR A 33 -20.58 1.05 -9.59
N LYS A 34 -20.00 0.02 -8.97
CA LYS A 34 -20.24 -1.38 -9.31
C LYS A 34 -20.35 -2.22 -8.04
N GLU A 35 -21.16 -3.26 -8.09
CA GLU A 35 -21.19 -4.26 -7.04
C GLU A 35 -19.96 -5.19 -7.19
N LEU A 36 -19.07 -5.19 -6.21
CA LEU A 36 -17.89 -6.06 -6.17
C LEU A 36 -18.24 -7.44 -5.62
N ALA A 37 -19.10 -7.49 -4.62
CA ALA A 37 -19.64 -8.67 -3.97
C ALA A 37 -20.91 -8.27 -3.24
N GLN A 38 -21.70 -9.25 -2.78
CA GLN A 38 -22.95 -8.98 -2.08
C GLN A 38 -22.75 -8.07 -0.85
N GLY A 39 -23.37 -6.90 -0.86
CA GLY A 39 -23.19 -5.87 0.17
C GLY A 39 -21.87 -5.10 0.09
N VAL A 40 -21.08 -5.27 -0.96
CA VAL A 40 -19.80 -4.56 -1.19
C VAL A 40 -19.86 -3.80 -2.50
N THR A 41 -19.90 -2.48 -2.42
CA THR A 41 -19.94 -1.60 -3.59
C THR A 41 -18.58 -0.93 -3.78
N LEU A 42 -18.01 -1.05 -4.99
CA LEU A 42 -16.83 -0.32 -5.42
C LEU A 42 -17.26 0.94 -6.18
N THR A 43 -16.84 2.11 -5.72
CA THR A 43 -16.91 3.35 -6.48
C THR A 43 -15.50 3.82 -6.80
N GLN A 44 -15.22 4.06 -8.08
CA GLN A 44 -13.97 4.64 -8.52
C GLN A 44 -14.22 5.98 -9.18
N LYS A 45 -13.47 7.00 -8.74
CA LYS A 45 -13.52 8.38 -9.26
C LYS A 45 -12.17 8.72 -9.88
N VAL A 46 -12.17 9.07 -11.17
CA VAL A 46 -10.99 9.59 -11.87
C VAL A 46 -11.26 11.04 -12.23
N ILE A 47 -10.51 11.96 -11.61
CA ILE A 47 -10.65 13.40 -11.78
C ILE A 47 -9.43 13.88 -12.56
N ASN A 48 -9.65 14.36 -13.78
CA ASN A 48 -8.61 14.99 -14.60
C ASN A 48 -8.67 16.51 -14.46
N PRO A 49 -7.54 17.23 -14.43
CA PRO A 49 -7.55 18.69 -14.44
C PRO A 49 -8.11 19.17 -15.77
N SER A 50 -9.23 19.85 -15.77
CA SER A 50 -9.62 20.70 -16.91
C SER A 50 -8.70 21.91 -16.91
N GLY A 51 -8.02 22.20 -18.04
CA GLY A 51 -6.94 23.20 -18.16
C GLY A 51 -7.27 24.66 -17.78
N GLN A 52 -8.27 24.91 -16.97
CA GLN A 52 -8.68 26.26 -16.58
C GLN A 52 -8.73 26.56 -15.09
N VAL A 53 -8.65 25.66 -14.18
CA VAL A 53 -8.47 25.96 -12.73
C VAL A 53 -7.89 24.71 -12.05
N ALA A 54 -6.74 24.83 -11.51
CA ALA A 54 -6.08 24.13 -10.36
C ALA A 54 -6.68 22.83 -9.78
N SER A 55 -7.40 22.01 -10.52
CA SER A 55 -7.76 20.67 -10.04
C SER A 55 -6.61 19.71 -10.35
N THR A 56 -5.88 19.32 -9.32
CA THR A 56 -4.86 18.29 -9.43
C THR A 56 -5.52 16.96 -9.81
N PRO A 57 -4.90 16.14 -10.70
CA PRO A 57 -5.44 14.83 -11.05
C PRO A 57 -5.57 13.94 -9.83
N GLN A 58 -6.67 13.19 -9.74
CA GLN A 58 -6.95 12.30 -8.61
C GLN A 58 -7.58 10.99 -9.10
N VAL A 59 -7.12 9.88 -8.53
CA VAL A 59 -7.76 8.58 -8.61
C VAL A 59 -8.14 8.16 -7.19
N ILE A 60 -9.44 7.95 -6.97
CA ILE A 60 -10.00 7.60 -5.66
C ILE A 60 -10.79 6.32 -5.84
N SER A 61 -10.45 5.28 -5.05
CA SER A 61 -11.21 4.04 -4.98
C SER A 61 -11.87 3.92 -3.61
N ILE A 62 -13.16 3.67 -3.59
CA ILE A 62 -14.01 3.66 -2.39
C ILE A 62 -14.75 2.34 -2.35
N LEU A 63 -14.63 1.62 -1.23
CA LEU A 63 -15.48 0.48 -0.92
C LEU A 63 -16.49 0.90 0.14
N LYS A 64 -17.77 0.69 -0.13
CA LYS A 64 -18.85 0.74 0.87
C LYS A 64 -19.27 -0.68 1.19
N VAL A 65 -19.13 -1.04 2.47
CA VAL A 65 -19.37 -2.40 2.96
C VAL A 65 -20.57 -2.35 3.91
N ASP A 66 -21.63 -3.07 3.58
CA ASP A 66 -22.81 -3.20 4.43
C ASP A 66 -22.64 -4.39 5.39
N PRO A 67 -22.34 -4.16 6.68
CA PRO A 67 -22.10 -5.25 7.63
C PRO A 67 -23.32 -6.13 7.89
N LYS A 68 -24.51 -5.69 7.44
CA LYS A 68 -25.78 -6.43 7.59
C LYS A 68 -26.05 -7.36 6.41
N ALA A 69 -25.25 -7.30 5.34
CA ALA A 69 -25.43 -8.15 4.18
C ALA A 69 -25.20 -9.63 4.55
N PRO A 70 -26.03 -10.55 4.06
CA PRO A 70 -25.92 -11.97 4.38
C PRO A 70 -24.56 -12.54 3.97
N GLY A 71 -23.90 -13.26 4.89
CA GLY A 71 -22.60 -13.88 4.65
C GLY A 71 -21.41 -12.92 4.57
N LEU A 72 -21.64 -11.63 4.84
CA LEU A 72 -20.56 -10.66 4.89
C LEU A 72 -19.81 -10.74 6.22
N ARG A 73 -18.48 -10.69 6.15
CA ARG A 73 -17.57 -10.63 7.30
C ARG A 73 -16.44 -9.67 7.02
N ILE A 74 -16.09 -8.85 7.99
CA ILE A 74 -14.94 -7.95 7.98
C ILE A 74 -13.96 -8.49 9.02
N GLN A 75 -12.68 -8.62 8.66
CA GLN A 75 -11.66 -9.17 9.55
C GLN A 75 -10.40 -8.31 9.50
N ALA A 76 -9.83 -8.01 10.67
CA ALA A 76 -8.47 -7.53 10.79
C ALA A 76 -7.50 -8.71 10.60
N VAL A 77 -6.51 -8.55 9.74
CA VAL A 77 -5.61 -9.65 9.34
C VAL A 77 -4.16 -9.22 9.52
N LEU A 78 -3.38 -10.00 10.26
CA LEU A 78 -1.92 -9.88 10.24
C LEU A 78 -1.36 -10.42 8.93
N ALA A 79 -0.33 -9.78 8.44
CA ALA A 79 0.51 -10.33 7.38
C ALA A 79 1.11 -11.66 7.86
N GLN A 80 1.10 -12.69 7.00
CA GLN A 80 1.61 -14.02 7.33
C GLN A 80 1.08 -14.63 8.64
N ASP A 81 -0.06 -14.12 9.17
CA ASP A 81 -0.70 -14.50 10.43
C ASP A 81 0.19 -14.36 11.69
N ARG A 82 1.28 -13.57 11.60
CA ARG A 82 2.27 -13.32 12.68
C ARG A 82 2.67 -11.84 12.70
N VAL A 83 3.16 -11.39 13.85
CA VAL A 83 3.69 -10.02 14.03
C VAL A 83 5.06 -9.88 13.39
N LEU A 84 5.94 -10.87 13.55
CA LEU A 84 7.27 -10.92 12.95
C LEU A 84 7.44 -12.14 12.04
N GLY A 85 8.37 -12.06 11.09
CA GLY A 85 8.79 -13.15 10.23
C GLY A 85 10.30 -13.20 10.05
N ALA A 86 10.83 -14.40 9.77
CA ALA A 86 12.26 -14.63 9.55
C ALA A 86 12.74 -14.21 8.16
N ASP A 87 11.83 -13.95 7.23
CA ASP A 87 12.17 -13.59 5.86
C ASP A 87 12.63 -12.12 5.71
N SER A 88 13.06 -11.74 4.51
CA SER A 88 13.51 -10.39 4.22
C SER A 88 12.41 -9.32 4.38
N THR A 89 11.15 -9.71 4.42
CA THR A 89 10.01 -8.83 4.67
C THR A 89 9.73 -8.62 6.15
N LYS A 90 10.36 -9.39 7.04
CA LYS A 90 10.15 -9.37 8.50
C LYS A 90 8.69 -9.62 8.89
N GLY A 91 8.02 -10.55 8.20
CA GLY A 91 6.62 -10.88 8.44
C GLY A 91 5.60 -10.04 7.68
N ARG A 92 6.02 -9.05 6.90
CA ARG A 92 5.11 -8.24 6.08
C ARG A 92 4.66 -8.98 4.83
N GLU A 93 3.46 -8.68 4.36
CA GLU A 93 2.84 -9.30 3.19
C GLU A 93 2.17 -8.25 2.30
N LYS A 94 2.13 -8.46 0.98
CA LYS A 94 1.39 -7.60 0.06
C LYS A 94 -0.12 -7.77 0.25
N ALA A 95 -0.88 -6.67 0.17
CA ALA A 95 -2.34 -6.73 0.30
C ALA A 95 -2.98 -7.67 -0.74
N SER A 96 -2.45 -7.71 -1.97
CA SER A 96 -2.91 -8.65 -3.00
C SER A 96 -2.60 -10.12 -2.67
N SER A 97 -1.48 -10.39 -1.99
CA SER A 97 -1.16 -11.73 -1.49
C SER A 97 -2.13 -12.16 -0.38
N ILE A 98 -2.40 -11.26 0.59
CA ILE A 98 -3.40 -11.49 1.64
C ILE A 98 -4.77 -11.78 1.01
N ALA A 99 -5.21 -10.96 0.03
CA ALA A 99 -6.49 -11.14 -0.65
C ALA A 99 -6.59 -12.51 -1.33
N LYS A 100 -5.52 -12.94 -2.01
CA LYS A 100 -5.44 -14.24 -2.69
C LYS A 100 -5.39 -15.40 -1.69
N ARG A 101 -4.55 -15.31 -0.66
CA ARG A 101 -4.40 -16.36 0.38
C ARG A 101 -5.70 -16.62 1.12
N LEU A 102 -6.45 -15.57 1.41
CA LEU A 102 -7.71 -15.65 2.14
C LEU A 102 -8.95 -15.79 1.23
N ASN A 103 -8.78 -15.73 -0.08
CA ASN A 103 -9.88 -15.63 -1.05
C ASN A 103 -10.87 -14.53 -0.68
N ALA A 104 -10.36 -13.37 -0.23
CA ALA A 104 -11.18 -12.25 0.19
C ALA A 104 -11.76 -11.49 -1.02
N ALA A 105 -12.98 -10.97 -0.89
CA ALA A 105 -13.60 -10.11 -1.89
C ALA A 105 -12.79 -8.81 -2.07
N ALA A 106 -12.32 -8.23 -0.96
CA ALA A 106 -11.42 -7.09 -0.96
C ALA A 106 -10.50 -7.09 0.26
N VAL A 107 -9.32 -6.48 0.11
CA VAL A 107 -8.35 -6.21 1.18
C VAL A 107 -7.84 -4.79 1.02
N VAL A 108 -7.76 -4.05 2.14
CA VAL A 108 -7.18 -2.71 2.20
C VAL A 108 -6.13 -2.69 3.30
N ASN A 109 -4.95 -2.12 3.04
CA ASN A 109 -3.91 -1.96 4.06
C ASN A 109 -4.42 -1.17 5.26
N ALA A 110 -3.89 -1.46 6.46
CA ALA A 110 -4.39 -0.83 7.67
C ALA A 110 -3.33 0.02 8.39
N ASP A 111 -2.82 -0.44 9.52
CA ASP A 111 -2.01 0.35 10.43
C ASP A 111 -0.61 0.65 9.89
N PHE A 112 0.04 1.63 10.51
CA PHE A 112 1.44 1.95 10.31
C PHE A 112 2.35 0.80 10.80
N LEU A 113 3.57 0.81 10.30
CA LEU A 113 4.60 -0.14 10.69
C LEU A 113 5.96 0.55 10.82
N PRO A 114 6.77 0.23 11.82
CA PRO A 114 8.16 0.61 11.86
C PRO A 114 8.94 -0.17 10.81
N PHE A 115 9.67 0.54 9.92
CA PHE A 115 10.40 -0.12 8.83
C PHE A 115 11.51 -1.06 9.29
N PHE A 116 12.07 -0.83 10.47
CA PHE A 116 13.18 -1.63 11.00
C PHE A 116 12.73 -2.96 11.60
N THR A 117 11.59 -2.98 12.28
CA THR A 117 11.06 -4.16 12.98
C THR A 117 10.00 -4.89 12.18
N GLY A 118 9.15 -4.15 11.45
CA GLY A 118 8.11 -4.71 10.59
C GLY A 118 6.83 -5.11 11.31
N ASP A 119 6.79 -4.97 12.64
CA ASP A 119 5.64 -5.24 13.51
C ASP A 119 4.50 -4.24 13.30
N VAL A 120 3.33 -4.55 13.83
CA VAL A 120 2.18 -3.64 13.87
C VAL A 120 2.44 -2.57 14.91
N LEU A 121 2.22 -1.28 14.56
CA LEU A 121 2.52 -0.18 15.46
C LEU A 121 1.50 -0.02 16.59
N SER A 122 0.23 -0.34 16.37
CA SER A 122 -0.85 -0.12 17.31
C SER A 122 -1.71 -1.39 17.50
N LEU A 123 -2.90 -1.23 18.07
CA LEU A 123 -3.80 -2.34 18.40
C LEU A 123 -4.13 -3.20 17.19
N HIS A 124 -3.97 -4.51 17.37
CA HIS A 124 -4.51 -5.50 16.46
C HIS A 124 -5.28 -6.58 17.23
N ILE A 125 -6.58 -6.70 16.92
CA ILE A 125 -7.44 -7.78 17.43
C ILE A 125 -8.04 -8.47 16.20
N SER A 126 -7.96 -9.81 16.15
CA SER A 126 -8.59 -10.62 15.11
C SER A 126 -9.28 -11.84 15.73
N GLY A 127 -10.56 -12.05 15.39
CA GLY A 127 -11.36 -13.12 16.00
C GLY A 127 -11.45 -13.02 17.52
N GLY A 128 -11.32 -11.83 18.09
CA GLY A 128 -11.28 -11.58 19.54
C GLY A 128 -9.94 -11.88 20.19
N GLU A 129 -8.91 -12.32 19.47
CA GLU A 129 -7.54 -12.50 19.96
C GLU A 129 -6.81 -11.15 19.98
N LEU A 130 -6.28 -10.75 21.14
CA LEU A 130 -5.43 -9.57 21.29
C LEU A 130 -4.01 -9.92 20.83
N MET A 131 -3.54 -9.31 19.75
CA MET A 131 -2.26 -9.62 19.12
C MET A 131 -1.21 -8.52 19.26
N SER A 132 -1.61 -7.27 19.46
CA SER A 132 -0.72 -6.15 19.81
C SER A 132 -1.45 -5.10 20.62
N GLU A 133 -0.68 -4.32 21.40
CA GLU A 133 -1.20 -3.24 22.23
C GLU A 133 -1.53 -1.98 21.44
N PRO A 134 -2.44 -1.11 21.95
CA PRO A 134 -2.70 0.17 21.34
C PRO A 134 -1.53 1.15 21.47
N TYR A 135 -1.32 2.00 20.46
CA TYR A 135 -0.49 3.19 20.59
C TYR A 135 -1.32 4.31 21.23
N PRO A 136 -1.10 4.69 22.50
CA PRO A 136 -2.11 5.44 23.30
C PRO A 136 -2.57 6.77 22.73
N GLN A 137 -1.72 7.43 21.95
CA GLN A 137 -2.00 8.74 21.38
C GLN A 137 -2.83 8.68 20.09
N ARG A 138 -2.94 7.50 19.45
CA ARG A 138 -3.56 7.33 18.15
C ARG A 138 -4.93 6.65 18.23
N PRO A 139 -5.86 7.00 17.32
CA PRO A 139 -7.15 6.35 17.27
C PRO A 139 -7.05 4.90 16.79
N VAL A 140 -7.98 4.12 17.28
CA VAL A 140 -8.19 2.73 16.92
C VAL A 140 -9.62 2.58 16.39
N PHE A 141 -9.79 1.75 15.36
CA PHE A 141 -11.07 1.27 14.89
C PHE A 141 -11.32 -0.15 15.41
N GLY A 142 -12.53 -0.44 15.90
CA GLY A 142 -12.92 -1.76 16.35
C GLY A 142 -14.31 -2.15 15.86
N ILE A 143 -14.53 -3.46 15.70
CA ILE A 143 -15.81 -4.08 15.40
C ILE A 143 -16.17 -4.97 16.57
N THR A 144 -17.33 -4.74 17.18
CA THR A 144 -17.83 -5.56 18.29
C THR A 144 -18.51 -6.84 17.78
N SER A 145 -18.67 -7.83 18.65
CA SER A 145 -19.36 -9.09 18.34
C SER A 145 -20.83 -8.91 17.93
N ASP A 146 -21.45 -7.79 18.31
CA ASP A 146 -22.79 -7.38 17.88
C ASP A 146 -22.79 -6.47 16.63
N GLY A 147 -21.62 -6.32 15.95
CA GLY A 147 -21.48 -5.64 14.67
C GLY A 147 -21.40 -4.11 14.73
N ARG A 148 -21.24 -3.52 15.91
CA ARG A 148 -21.05 -2.06 16.05
C ARG A 148 -19.62 -1.65 15.73
N PHE A 149 -19.46 -0.49 15.12
CA PHE A 149 -18.19 0.16 14.87
C PHE A 149 -17.84 1.10 16.04
N LEU A 150 -16.66 0.95 16.60
CA LEU A 150 -16.12 1.80 17.66
C LEU A 150 -14.88 2.53 17.18
N PHE A 151 -14.72 3.77 17.65
CA PHE A 151 -13.52 4.59 17.42
C PHE A 151 -13.14 5.23 18.75
N ASP A 152 -11.92 5.05 19.20
CA ASP A 152 -11.40 5.69 20.41
C ASP A 152 -9.86 5.70 20.43
N LYS A 153 -9.29 6.40 21.41
CA LYS A 153 -7.91 6.25 21.87
C LYS A 153 -7.91 5.32 23.06
N LEU A 154 -7.01 4.34 23.06
CA LEU A 154 -7.00 3.26 24.04
C LEU A 154 -5.66 3.18 24.74
N GLU A 155 -5.69 2.73 25.99
CA GLU A 155 -4.50 2.31 26.74
C GLU A 155 -4.65 0.84 27.15
N LEU A 156 -3.55 0.09 27.09
CA LEU A 156 -3.51 -1.26 27.62
C LEU A 156 -3.46 -1.20 29.15
N ASP A 157 -4.40 -1.87 29.81
CA ASP A 157 -4.40 -2.12 31.26
C ASP A 157 -4.28 -3.61 31.51
N ALA A 158 -3.03 -4.08 31.69
CA ALA A 158 -2.78 -5.50 31.86
C ALA A 158 -1.89 -5.78 33.05
N LYS A 159 -2.13 -6.92 33.70
CA LYS A 159 -1.40 -7.33 34.88
C LYS A 159 -1.28 -8.84 34.96
N ILE A 160 -0.25 -9.31 35.69
CA ILE A 160 -0.15 -10.66 36.22
C ILE A 160 -0.38 -10.62 37.72
N ALA A 161 -1.15 -11.55 38.26
CA ALA A 161 -1.43 -11.71 39.66
C ALA A 161 -1.10 -13.14 40.13
N LEU A 162 -0.63 -13.25 41.38
CA LEU A 162 -0.36 -14.51 42.09
C LEU A 162 -1.48 -14.78 43.13
N PRO A 163 -1.68 -16.03 43.54
CA PRO A 163 -2.73 -16.40 44.48
C PRO A 163 -2.68 -15.64 45.81
N GLU A 164 -1.50 -15.28 46.31
CA GLU A 164 -1.29 -14.50 47.52
C GLU A 164 -1.55 -13.00 47.41
N GLY A 165 -2.09 -12.56 46.27
CA GLY A 165 -2.49 -11.17 46.03
C GLY A 165 -1.36 -10.26 45.52
N LYS A 166 -0.16 -10.76 45.31
CA LYS A 166 0.92 -10.04 44.65
C LYS A 166 0.58 -9.87 43.18
N TRP A 167 0.89 -8.70 42.61
CA TRP A 167 0.66 -8.45 41.18
C TRP A 167 1.76 -7.56 40.60
N PHE A 168 1.89 -7.58 39.24
CA PHE A 168 2.79 -6.72 38.49
C PHE A 168 2.15 -6.31 37.15
N PRO A 169 2.35 -5.06 36.67
CA PRO A 169 1.78 -4.65 35.42
C PRO A 169 2.48 -5.29 34.20
N ILE A 170 1.70 -5.81 33.26
CA ILE A 170 2.15 -6.18 31.92
C ILE A 170 2.01 -4.92 31.07
N ARG A 171 3.07 -4.52 30.37
CA ARG A 171 3.14 -3.22 29.67
C ARG A 171 3.01 -3.33 28.16
N GLY A 172 2.86 -4.54 27.63
CA GLY A 172 2.62 -4.76 26.22
C GLY A 172 2.49 -6.24 25.88
N ILE A 173 2.06 -6.51 24.67
CA ILE A 173 1.92 -7.83 24.09
C ILE A 173 2.51 -7.88 22.69
N ASN A 174 3.40 -8.83 22.41
CA ASN A 174 4.01 -9.08 21.10
C ASN A 174 4.73 -7.84 20.51
N GLY A 175 5.29 -7.00 21.37
CA GLY A 175 6.03 -5.80 21.02
C GLY A 175 7.46 -5.78 21.58
N PRO A 176 8.23 -4.72 21.35
CA PRO A 176 9.59 -4.59 21.84
C PRO A 176 9.66 -4.61 23.38
N ARG A 177 10.58 -5.40 23.96
CA ARG A 177 10.85 -5.38 25.40
C ARG A 177 11.65 -4.13 25.77
N GLU A 178 10.96 -3.09 26.20
CA GLU A 178 11.60 -1.87 26.68
C GLU A 178 12.14 -2.01 28.11
N GLN A 179 13.03 -1.10 28.50
CA GLN A 179 13.65 -1.12 29.82
C GLN A 179 12.62 -0.95 30.94
N HIS A 180 12.77 -1.71 32.04
CA HIS A 180 11.88 -1.72 33.20
C HIS A 180 10.44 -2.19 32.94
N ARG A 181 10.18 -2.85 31.79
CA ARG A 181 8.85 -3.39 31.47
C ARG A 181 8.80 -4.91 31.58
N LEU A 182 7.58 -5.41 31.78
CA LEU A 182 7.19 -6.80 31.59
C LEU A 182 6.28 -6.88 30.37
N MET A 183 6.65 -7.71 29.41
CA MET A 183 5.93 -7.95 28.17
C MET A 183 5.41 -9.37 28.11
N ALA A 184 4.29 -9.59 27.45
CA ALA A 184 3.77 -10.92 27.14
C ALA A 184 4.03 -11.24 25.66
N TYR A 185 4.51 -12.44 25.37
CA TYR A 185 4.75 -12.94 24.02
C TYR A 185 3.94 -14.20 23.78
N THR A 186 3.18 -14.21 22.69
CA THR A 186 2.39 -15.37 22.23
C THR A 186 2.97 -15.93 20.95
N SER A 187 2.51 -17.10 20.51
CA SER A 187 2.89 -17.68 19.21
C SER A 187 2.53 -16.81 18.01
N ARG A 188 1.72 -15.74 18.21
CA ARG A 188 1.46 -14.73 17.17
C ARG A 188 2.63 -13.80 16.95
N PHE A 189 3.53 -13.67 17.91
CA PHE A 189 4.72 -12.84 17.73
C PHE A 189 5.70 -13.50 16.77
N PHE A 190 6.29 -14.61 17.18
CA PHE A 190 7.28 -15.40 16.44
C PHE A 190 7.46 -16.76 17.12
N ASP A 191 8.46 -17.54 16.72
CA ASP A 191 8.79 -18.81 17.40
C ASP A 191 9.48 -18.60 18.74
N THR A 192 10.14 -17.44 18.91
CA THR A 192 10.82 -17.01 20.15
C THR A 192 10.42 -15.58 20.51
N THR A 193 10.83 -15.10 21.68
CA THR A 193 10.62 -13.71 22.11
C THR A 193 11.50 -12.71 21.35
N CYS A 194 12.51 -13.15 20.61
CA CYS A 194 13.52 -12.32 19.92
C CYS A 194 14.15 -11.24 20.81
N THR A 195 14.18 -11.45 22.13
CA THR A 195 14.74 -10.50 23.09
C THR A 195 16.23 -10.77 23.33
N THR A 196 16.95 -9.76 23.77
CA THR A 196 18.38 -9.89 24.10
C THR A 196 18.59 -10.42 25.51
N ASN A 197 19.78 -10.95 25.82
CA ASN A 197 20.21 -11.22 27.19
C ASN A 197 20.26 -9.92 28.00
N GLY A 198 19.94 -9.95 29.27
CA GLY A 198 19.87 -8.76 30.13
C GLY A 198 18.47 -8.52 30.71
N GLY A 199 17.62 -9.51 30.58
CA GLY A 199 16.33 -9.62 31.25
C GLY A 199 16.11 -10.99 31.80
N SER A 200 14.90 -11.28 32.28
CA SER A 200 14.46 -12.60 32.70
C SER A 200 13.18 -12.97 32.00
N GLU A 201 13.00 -14.27 31.74
CA GLU A 201 11.85 -14.79 31.02
C GLU A 201 11.21 -15.96 31.79
N ALA A 202 9.88 -15.99 31.78
CA ALA A 202 9.09 -17.08 32.35
C ALA A 202 8.15 -17.66 31.31
N VAL A 203 8.26 -18.95 31.04
CA VAL A 203 7.30 -19.67 30.18
C VAL A 203 6.11 -20.05 31.04
N VAL A 204 4.92 -19.68 30.61
CA VAL A 204 3.65 -19.93 31.31
C VAL A 204 2.78 -20.81 30.42
N LYS A 205 2.50 -22.03 30.85
CA LYS A 205 1.49 -22.90 30.22
C LYS A 205 0.12 -22.38 30.60
N CYS A 206 -0.69 -22.05 29.60
CA CYS A 206 -1.99 -21.40 29.77
C CYS A 206 -3.16 -22.35 29.59
N ASP A 207 -4.24 -22.13 30.36
CA ASP A 207 -5.45 -22.97 30.34
C ASP A 207 -6.54 -22.47 29.37
N GLY A 208 -6.29 -21.41 28.63
CA GLY A 208 -7.36 -20.79 27.80
C GLY A 208 -6.90 -19.77 26.77
N LEU A 209 -5.78 -20.03 26.06
CA LEU A 209 -5.44 -19.19 24.91
C LEU A 209 -6.54 -19.25 23.82
N PRO A 210 -6.70 -18.21 23.01
CA PRO A 210 -5.86 -17.01 22.90
C PRO A 210 -6.13 -15.95 23.96
N VAL A 211 -5.23 -14.97 24.10
CA VAL A 211 -5.43 -13.79 24.94
C VAL A 211 -6.62 -12.98 24.44
N ARG A 212 -7.57 -12.68 25.32
CA ARG A 212 -8.79 -11.90 24.99
C ARG A 212 -8.96 -10.73 25.97
N VAL A 213 -9.45 -9.61 25.45
CA VAL A 213 -9.74 -8.43 26.27
C VAL A 213 -10.86 -8.75 27.27
N GLY A 214 -10.64 -8.42 28.55
CA GLY A 214 -11.59 -8.62 29.63
C GLY A 214 -11.80 -10.06 30.09
N VAL A 215 -11.01 -11.02 29.57
CA VAL A 215 -11.10 -12.43 29.95
C VAL A 215 -9.82 -12.83 30.72
N PRO A 216 -9.92 -13.19 32.01
CA PRO A 216 -8.77 -13.66 32.77
C PRO A 216 -8.17 -14.93 32.14
N LEU A 217 -6.85 -14.98 32.04
CA LEU A 217 -6.08 -16.10 31.53
C LEU A 217 -5.27 -16.73 32.67
N SER A 218 -5.66 -17.93 33.10
CA SER A 218 -4.93 -18.70 34.08
C SER A 218 -3.80 -19.52 33.45
N GLY A 219 -2.76 -19.79 34.23
CA GLY A 219 -1.66 -20.63 33.77
C GLY A 219 -0.70 -21.00 34.88
N THR A 220 0.23 -21.89 34.56
CA THR A 220 1.28 -22.35 35.46
C THR A 220 2.64 -22.07 34.83
N VAL A 221 3.55 -21.48 35.59
CA VAL A 221 4.95 -21.28 35.19
C VAL A 221 5.62 -22.64 35.03
N THR A 222 6.20 -22.92 33.86
CA THR A 222 6.90 -24.18 33.57
C THR A 222 8.41 -24.02 33.59
N GLU A 223 8.90 -22.82 33.20
CA GLU A 223 10.34 -22.53 33.11
C GLU A 223 10.59 -21.07 33.48
N VAL A 224 11.70 -20.80 34.13
CA VAL A 224 12.23 -19.45 34.39
C VAL A 224 13.69 -19.39 33.97
N ARG A 225 14.03 -18.38 33.18
CA ARG A 225 15.37 -18.13 32.64
C ARG A 225 15.83 -16.75 33.09
N SER A 226 16.71 -16.71 34.09
CA SER A 226 17.27 -15.46 34.60
C SER A 226 18.47 -15.00 33.76
N MET A 227 18.64 -13.69 33.61
CA MET A 227 19.71 -13.08 32.82
C MET A 227 19.81 -13.64 31.39
N ALA A 228 18.65 -13.96 30.80
CA ALA A 228 18.52 -14.57 29.49
C ALA A 228 17.43 -13.89 28.68
N GLY A 229 17.46 -14.10 27.38
CA GLY A 229 16.43 -13.71 26.44
C GLY A 229 16.20 -14.81 25.42
N ASP A 230 15.39 -14.50 24.41
CA ASP A 230 15.13 -15.35 23.24
C ASP A 230 14.56 -16.74 23.60
N ALA A 231 13.63 -16.75 24.60
CA ALA A 231 12.94 -17.99 24.96
C ALA A 231 12.03 -18.45 23.82
N LEU A 232 12.00 -19.76 23.56
CA LEU A 232 11.00 -20.39 22.72
C LEU A 232 9.60 -20.15 23.29
N ILE A 233 8.62 -20.00 22.43
CA ILE A 233 7.20 -19.86 22.80
C ILE A 233 6.49 -21.18 22.46
N PRO A 234 6.37 -22.12 23.43
CA PRO A 234 5.78 -23.42 23.17
C PRO A 234 4.27 -23.33 22.90
N ASP A 235 3.74 -24.29 22.15
CA ASP A 235 2.30 -24.40 21.90
C ASP A 235 1.48 -24.42 23.19
N GLY A 236 0.39 -23.62 23.21
CA GLY A 236 -0.47 -23.47 24.39
C GLY A 236 0.20 -22.75 25.56
N SER A 237 1.27 -22.00 25.29
CA SER A 237 1.98 -21.20 26.30
C SER A 237 2.13 -19.76 25.83
N LEU A 238 2.42 -18.86 26.75
CA LEU A 238 2.99 -17.56 26.49
C LEU A 238 4.29 -17.38 27.27
N VAL A 239 5.11 -16.42 26.86
CA VAL A 239 6.33 -16.08 27.58
C VAL A 239 6.19 -14.68 28.15
N LEU A 240 6.40 -14.55 29.47
CA LEU A 240 6.57 -13.26 30.12
C LEU A 240 8.06 -12.90 30.06
N SER A 241 8.39 -11.78 29.42
CA SER A 241 9.77 -11.32 29.31
C SER A 241 9.91 -9.95 29.95
N GLY A 242 10.77 -9.85 30.95
CA GLY A 242 10.98 -8.65 31.73
C GLY A 242 12.39 -8.12 31.64
N SER A 243 12.54 -6.80 31.77
CA SER A 243 13.83 -6.14 31.99
C SER A 243 13.75 -5.24 33.22
N GLY A 244 14.88 -4.97 33.87
CA GLY A 244 14.95 -4.12 35.07
C GLY A 244 13.96 -4.56 36.15
N THR A 245 12.93 -3.76 36.47
CA THR A 245 11.92 -4.12 37.50
C THR A 245 11.06 -5.31 37.07
N GLY A 246 10.78 -5.48 35.77
CA GLY A 246 10.06 -6.64 35.23
C GLY A 246 10.87 -7.93 35.40
N ALA A 247 12.20 -7.89 35.17
CA ALA A 247 13.08 -9.03 35.38
C ALA A 247 13.15 -9.40 36.88
N LYS A 248 13.28 -8.41 37.76
CA LYS A 248 13.26 -8.63 39.21
C LYS A 248 11.99 -9.31 39.69
N PHE A 249 10.84 -8.90 39.17
CA PHE A 249 9.56 -9.55 39.49
C PHE A 249 9.56 -11.01 39.06
N ILE A 250 10.04 -11.33 37.85
CA ILE A 250 10.15 -12.72 37.38
C ILE A 250 11.06 -13.53 38.34
N ASP A 251 12.28 -13.05 38.59
CA ASP A 251 13.29 -13.76 39.38
C ASP A 251 12.87 -14.01 40.83
N GLU A 252 12.15 -13.05 41.42
CA GLU A 252 11.73 -13.10 42.82
C GLU A 252 10.47 -13.95 43.03
N TYR A 253 9.46 -13.79 42.16
CA TYR A 253 8.13 -14.33 42.40
C TYR A 253 7.72 -15.49 41.49
N LEU A 254 8.33 -15.65 40.33
CA LEU A 254 7.94 -16.73 39.41
C LEU A 254 8.91 -17.89 39.51
N LYS A 255 8.38 -19.06 39.86
CA LYS A 255 9.13 -20.33 39.91
C LYS A 255 8.36 -21.40 39.14
N PRO A 256 9.02 -22.43 38.59
CA PRO A 256 8.30 -23.57 38.03
C PRO A 256 7.27 -24.11 39.01
N GLY A 257 6.03 -24.28 38.59
CA GLY A 257 4.90 -24.67 39.42
C GLY A 257 4.08 -23.50 39.99
N THR A 258 4.53 -22.25 39.86
CA THR A 258 3.75 -21.08 40.31
C THR A 258 2.50 -20.91 39.44
N SER A 259 1.32 -20.89 40.06
CA SER A 259 0.06 -20.55 39.42
C SER A 259 -0.05 -19.03 39.26
N VAL A 260 -0.50 -18.57 38.11
CA VAL A 260 -0.67 -17.15 37.81
C VAL A 260 -2.00 -16.90 37.12
N THR A 261 -2.54 -15.70 37.29
CA THR A 261 -3.67 -15.17 36.49
C THR A 261 -3.23 -13.88 35.80
N MET A 262 -3.47 -13.79 34.50
CA MET A 262 -3.19 -12.60 33.70
C MET A 262 -4.48 -12.00 33.20
N GLU A 263 -4.58 -10.70 33.28
CA GLU A 263 -5.72 -9.94 32.79
C GLU A 263 -5.24 -8.90 31.77
N PHE A 264 -5.96 -8.77 30.67
CA PHE A 264 -5.67 -7.82 29.61
C PHE A 264 -6.93 -7.02 29.30
N ASP A 265 -6.95 -5.77 29.72
CA ASP A 265 -8.05 -4.84 29.50
C ASP A 265 -7.64 -3.67 28.63
N LEU A 266 -8.60 -3.04 28.00
CA LEU A 266 -8.44 -1.82 27.23
C LEU A 266 -9.18 -0.68 27.93
N LYS A 267 -8.47 0.39 28.28
CA LYS A 267 -9.04 1.63 28.83
C LYS A 267 -9.35 2.61 27.71
N PRO A 268 -10.62 2.78 27.35
CA PRO A 268 -11.03 3.76 26.35
C PRO A 268 -11.02 5.17 26.94
N SER A 269 -10.72 6.17 26.09
CA SER A 269 -10.80 7.56 26.50
C SER A 269 -12.24 8.05 26.61
N LYS A 270 -13.18 7.52 25.80
CA LYS A 270 -14.57 7.98 25.75
C LYS A 270 -15.60 6.88 25.51
N THR A 271 -15.31 5.92 24.62
CA THR A 271 -16.32 4.98 24.10
C THR A 271 -16.32 3.67 24.87
N LYS A 272 -17.46 3.25 25.40
CA LYS A 272 -17.63 1.95 26.08
C LYS A 272 -17.88 0.82 25.08
N GLY A 273 -17.62 -0.43 25.49
CA GLY A 273 -17.92 -1.64 24.72
C GLY A 273 -16.70 -2.30 24.09
N TRP A 274 -15.51 -1.84 24.44
CA TRP A 274 -14.26 -2.42 23.91
C TRP A 274 -14.01 -3.86 24.38
N GLU A 275 -14.61 -4.27 25.47
CA GLU A 275 -14.63 -5.67 25.94
C GLU A 275 -15.36 -6.64 24.99
N LYS A 276 -16.18 -6.11 24.06
CA LYS A 276 -16.90 -6.89 23.05
C LYS A 276 -16.23 -6.87 21.68
N VAL A 277 -15.11 -6.18 21.55
CA VAL A 277 -14.43 -6.04 20.26
C VAL A 277 -13.81 -7.36 19.84
N VAL A 278 -14.12 -7.77 18.60
CA VAL A 278 -13.59 -8.99 17.98
C VAL A 278 -12.62 -8.71 16.84
N GLU A 279 -12.68 -7.53 16.22
CA GLU A 279 -11.75 -7.08 15.18
C GLU A 279 -11.33 -5.66 15.49
N ALA A 280 -10.02 -5.37 15.44
CA ALA A 280 -9.52 -4.00 15.60
C ALA A 280 -8.24 -3.76 14.83
N VAL A 281 -8.06 -2.52 14.35
CA VAL A 281 -6.82 -2.01 13.77
C VAL A 281 -6.55 -0.59 14.24
N GLY A 282 -5.29 -0.26 14.46
CA GLY A 282 -4.85 1.10 14.70
C GLY A 282 -4.83 1.96 13.45
N GLY A 283 -4.62 3.26 13.63
CA GLY A 283 -4.49 4.22 12.54
C GLY A 283 -4.14 5.62 13.04
N GLY A 284 -4.52 6.62 12.27
CA GLY A 284 -4.37 8.02 12.63
C GLY A 284 -3.72 8.87 11.53
N PRO A 285 -3.85 10.18 11.60
CA PRO A 285 -4.70 10.88 12.57
C PRO A 285 -6.20 10.71 12.29
N TRP A 286 -6.99 11.11 13.26
CA TRP A 286 -8.44 11.22 13.08
C TRP A 286 -8.74 12.19 11.94
N LEU A 287 -9.76 11.91 11.16
CA LEU A 287 -10.20 12.73 10.02
C LEU A 287 -11.56 13.37 10.25
N VAL A 288 -12.51 12.56 10.76
CA VAL A 288 -13.89 12.97 11.00
C VAL A 288 -14.31 12.49 12.39
N LYS A 289 -14.90 13.40 13.19
CA LYS A 289 -15.53 13.12 14.51
C LYS A 289 -16.91 13.72 14.54
N GLY A 290 -17.92 12.92 14.86
CA GLY A 290 -19.30 13.38 14.98
C GLY A 290 -19.81 14.09 13.71
N GLY A 291 -19.42 13.63 12.52
CA GLY A 291 -19.82 14.22 11.25
C GLY A 291 -19.13 15.55 10.90
N LYS A 292 -18.02 15.87 11.55
CA LYS A 292 -17.23 17.09 11.29
C LYS A 292 -15.77 16.74 11.05
N ALA A 293 -15.10 17.43 10.11
CA ALA A 293 -13.66 17.32 9.95
C ALA A 293 -12.95 17.71 11.26
N SER A 294 -12.11 16.81 11.76
CA SER A 294 -11.42 16.97 13.04
C SER A 294 -10.05 16.29 12.97
N ILE A 295 -9.03 17.04 12.55
CA ILE A 295 -7.67 16.52 12.39
C ILE A 295 -6.81 17.09 13.51
N ASP A 296 -6.54 16.26 14.52
CA ASP A 296 -5.70 16.62 15.66
C ASP A 296 -4.34 15.92 15.59
N ALA A 297 -3.66 16.16 14.47
CA ALA A 297 -2.45 15.46 14.12
C ALA A 297 -1.30 15.67 15.10
N LYS A 298 -1.18 16.84 15.72
CA LYS A 298 -0.10 17.15 16.67
C LYS A 298 -0.23 16.31 17.93
N ASP A 299 -1.42 16.20 18.50
CA ASP A 299 -1.70 15.44 19.72
C ASP A 299 -1.61 13.92 19.48
N GLU A 300 -1.66 13.51 18.22
CA GLU A 300 -1.49 12.12 17.79
C GLU A 300 -0.06 11.81 17.31
N GLY A 301 0.88 12.75 17.50
CA GLY A 301 2.30 12.57 17.20
C GLY A 301 2.67 12.69 15.71
N PHE A 302 1.82 13.30 14.88
CA PHE A 302 2.10 13.50 13.47
C PHE A 302 2.66 14.90 13.19
N GLN A 303 3.67 14.95 12.31
CA GLN A 303 4.27 16.21 11.89
C GLN A 303 3.34 16.96 10.91
N PRO A 304 3.36 18.30 10.91
CA PRO A 304 2.55 19.11 9.99
C PRO A 304 2.73 18.74 8.51
N GLY A 305 3.96 18.44 8.09
CA GLY A 305 4.27 18.00 6.71
C GLY A 305 3.53 16.73 6.31
N PHE A 306 3.32 15.79 7.23
CA PHE A 306 2.53 14.59 6.98
C PHE A 306 1.07 14.94 6.61
N CYS A 307 0.49 15.94 7.27
CA CYS A 307 -0.91 16.32 7.12
C CYS A 307 -1.15 17.17 5.88
N LEU A 308 -0.26 18.11 5.59
CA LEU A 308 -0.44 19.15 4.58
C LEU A 308 0.16 18.79 3.21
N SER A 309 1.04 17.81 3.14
CA SER A 309 1.60 17.34 1.88
C SER A 309 0.65 16.35 1.18
N ARG A 310 0.69 16.36 -0.16
CA ARG A 310 -0.03 15.42 -0.98
C ARG A 310 0.70 14.09 -1.05
N TYR A 311 0.03 13.03 -0.58
CA TYR A 311 0.52 11.65 -0.64
C TYR A 311 -0.59 10.73 -1.09
N PRO A 312 -0.26 9.51 -1.55
CA PRO A 312 -1.24 8.42 -1.56
C PRO A 312 -1.80 8.25 -0.16
N ARG A 313 -3.10 8.00 -0.03
CA ARG A 313 -3.79 7.92 1.27
C ARG A 313 -4.67 6.70 1.35
N THR A 314 -4.77 6.15 2.54
CA THR A 314 -5.75 5.13 2.92
C THR A 314 -6.54 5.65 4.12
N ALA A 315 -7.85 5.43 4.12
CA ALA A 315 -8.72 5.80 5.22
C ALA A 315 -9.84 4.78 5.42
N LEU A 316 -10.34 4.71 6.65
CA LEU A 316 -11.57 4.01 6.98
C LEU A 316 -12.51 4.91 7.76
N GLY A 317 -13.82 4.68 7.65
CA GLY A 317 -14.83 5.42 8.40
C GLY A 317 -16.14 4.66 8.51
N ALA A 318 -16.93 5.05 9.50
CA ALA A 318 -18.31 4.61 9.68
C ALA A 318 -19.27 5.67 9.14
N ALA A 319 -20.09 5.30 8.18
CA ALA A 319 -21.11 6.17 7.64
C ALA A 319 -22.37 6.18 8.52
N GLN A 320 -23.16 7.24 8.42
CA GLN A 320 -24.39 7.41 9.19
C GLN A 320 -25.42 6.30 8.93
N ASP A 321 -25.40 5.69 7.74
CA ASP A 321 -26.26 4.55 7.38
C ASP A 321 -25.78 3.19 7.94
N GLY A 322 -24.69 3.21 8.72
CA GLY A 322 -24.10 2.03 9.36
C GLY A 322 -23.11 1.24 8.49
N LYS A 323 -22.80 1.70 7.27
CA LYS A 323 -21.82 1.05 6.41
C LYS A 323 -20.39 1.43 6.80
N LEU A 324 -19.47 0.49 6.60
CA LEU A 324 -18.03 0.77 6.62
C LEU A 324 -17.62 1.35 5.27
N VAL A 325 -16.85 2.43 5.30
CA VAL A 325 -16.28 3.09 4.12
C VAL A 325 -14.76 2.94 4.17
N LEU A 326 -14.18 2.31 3.15
CA LEU A 326 -12.74 2.17 2.97
C LEU A 326 -12.35 2.96 1.72
N VAL A 327 -11.35 3.83 1.84
CA VAL A 327 -10.91 4.72 0.75
C VAL A 327 -9.42 4.58 0.52
N THR A 328 -9.04 4.43 -0.75
CA THR A 328 -7.67 4.67 -1.19
C THR A 328 -7.63 5.82 -2.19
N VAL A 329 -6.65 6.70 -2.04
CA VAL A 329 -6.32 7.77 -2.98
C VAL A 329 -4.94 7.52 -3.53
N ASP A 330 -4.82 7.32 -4.81
CA ASP A 330 -3.52 7.20 -5.47
C ASP A 330 -2.77 8.53 -5.43
N GLY A 331 -1.45 8.50 -5.58
CA GLY A 331 -0.67 9.72 -5.53
C GLY A 331 0.76 9.56 -6.05
N GLN A 332 1.46 10.69 -6.18
CA GLN A 332 2.84 10.76 -6.68
C GLN A 332 2.99 10.18 -8.09
N GLN A 333 1.95 10.29 -8.90
CA GLN A 333 1.87 9.82 -10.28
C GLN A 333 1.19 10.88 -11.15
N SER A 334 1.43 10.84 -12.46
CA SER A 334 0.82 11.79 -13.41
C SER A 334 -0.70 11.74 -13.42
N ILE A 335 -1.30 10.57 -13.16
CA ILE A 335 -2.76 10.38 -13.12
C ILE A 335 -3.37 10.72 -11.77
N SER A 336 -2.58 10.82 -10.71
CA SER A 336 -3.05 11.14 -9.36
C SER A 336 -1.93 11.77 -8.54
N ALA A 337 -2.14 12.99 -8.08
CA ALA A 337 -1.16 13.73 -7.27
C ALA A 337 -1.16 13.32 -5.80
N GLY A 338 -2.23 12.68 -5.34
CA GLY A 338 -2.47 12.42 -3.92
C GLY A 338 -3.22 13.55 -3.22
N MET A 339 -3.52 13.35 -1.94
CA MET A 339 -4.30 14.29 -1.13
C MET A 339 -3.61 14.68 0.17
N THR A 340 -3.91 15.89 0.64
CA THR A 340 -3.68 16.29 2.03
C THR A 340 -4.72 15.63 2.93
N LEU A 341 -4.47 15.54 4.25
CA LEU A 341 -5.47 14.96 5.17
C LEU A 341 -6.76 15.81 5.25
N PRO A 342 -6.74 17.16 5.22
CA PRO A 342 -7.96 17.93 5.11
C PRO A 342 -8.82 17.58 3.88
N GLN A 343 -8.19 17.35 2.73
CA GLN A 343 -8.92 16.92 1.52
C GLN A 343 -9.49 15.51 1.67
N LEU A 344 -8.73 14.59 2.28
CA LEU A 344 -9.21 13.23 2.57
C LEU A 344 -10.40 13.24 3.54
N ALA A 345 -10.37 14.11 4.58
CA ALA A 345 -11.49 14.28 5.49
C ALA A 345 -12.77 14.74 4.75
N GLN A 346 -12.66 15.64 3.76
CA GLN A 346 -13.78 16.04 2.93
C GLN A 346 -14.33 14.89 2.08
N VAL A 347 -13.44 14.03 1.56
CA VAL A 347 -13.88 12.80 0.86
C VAL A 347 -14.68 11.91 1.80
N MET A 348 -14.19 11.65 3.03
CA MET A 348 -14.89 10.82 4.00
C MET A 348 -16.27 11.41 4.38
N LEU A 349 -16.34 12.73 4.58
CA LEU A 349 -17.59 13.43 4.83
C LEU A 349 -18.57 13.31 3.64
N SER A 350 -18.09 13.47 2.42
CA SER A 350 -18.92 13.35 1.22
C SER A 350 -19.47 11.94 1.00
N GLU A 351 -18.80 10.92 1.56
CA GLU A 351 -19.26 9.53 1.54
C GLU A 351 -20.20 9.20 2.73
N GLY A 352 -20.53 10.20 3.56
CA GLY A 352 -21.47 10.09 4.66
C GLY A 352 -20.87 9.64 5.99
N CYS A 353 -19.54 9.64 6.13
CA CYS A 353 -18.89 9.21 7.37
C CYS A 353 -19.18 10.19 8.52
N VAL A 354 -19.54 9.65 9.68
CA VAL A 354 -19.65 10.37 10.94
C VAL A 354 -18.42 10.21 11.82
N GLU A 355 -17.69 9.10 11.66
CA GLU A 355 -16.37 8.85 12.23
C GLU A 355 -15.44 8.35 11.12
N ALA A 356 -14.19 8.84 11.08
CA ALA A 356 -13.18 8.36 10.15
C ALA A 356 -11.76 8.59 10.65
N ILE A 357 -10.87 7.67 10.35
CA ILE A 357 -9.43 7.76 10.64
C ILE A 357 -8.62 7.52 9.37
N ASN A 358 -7.45 8.16 9.29
CA ASN A 358 -6.44 7.84 8.29
C ASN A 358 -5.72 6.55 8.69
N LEU A 359 -5.29 5.78 7.71
CA LEU A 359 -4.46 4.59 7.85
C LEU A 359 -3.08 4.83 7.25
N ASP A 360 -2.19 3.81 7.25
CA ASP A 360 -0.90 3.95 6.58
C ASP A 360 -1.09 4.25 5.10
N GLY A 361 -0.31 5.21 4.63
CA GLY A 361 -0.42 5.79 3.30
C GLY A 361 0.86 5.62 2.47
N GLY A 362 1.04 6.52 1.51
CA GLY A 362 2.22 6.49 0.64
C GLY A 362 2.31 5.19 -0.14
N GLY A 363 3.48 4.54 -0.12
CA GLY A 363 3.70 3.27 -0.81
C GLY A 363 2.90 2.09 -0.28
N SER A 364 2.31 2.19 0.92
CA SER A 364 1.47 1.15 1.52
C SER A 364 0.03 1.20 1.00
N THR A 365 -0.42 2.35 0.45
CA THR A 365 -1.78 2.53 -0.05
C THR A 365 -2.13 1.47 -1.09
N THR A 366 -2.94 0.49 -0.70
CA THR A 366 -3.34 -0.61 -1.58
C THR A 366 -4.77 -1.06 -1.28
N MET A 367 -5.59 -1.15 -2.32
CA MET A 367 -6.89 -1.81 -2.33
C MET A 367 -6.82 -2.95 -3.34
N ALA A 368 -6.95 -4.18 -2.86
CA ALA A 368 -6.76 -5.38 -3.67
C ALA A 368 -7.94 -6.34 -3.56
N THR A 369 -8.05 -7.21 -4.54
CA THR A 369 -8.96 -8.37 -4.58
C THR A 369 -8.13 -9.63 -4.78
N ALA A 370 -8.74 -10.81 -4.69
CA ALA A 370 -8.08 -12.07 -4.99
C ALA A 370 -7.58 -12.18 -6.45
N PHE A 371 -8.09 -11.33 -7.36
CA PHE A 371 -7.75 -11.33 -8.79
C PHE A 371 -6.91 -10.14 -9.26
N GLY A 372 -6.59 -9.17 -8.38
CA GLY A 372 -5.72 -8.04 -8.71
C GLY A 372 -5.92 -6.81 -7.83
N ILE A 373 -5.24 -5.72 -8.17
CA ILE A 373 -5.21 -4.46 -7.45
C ILE A 373 -6.17 -3.48 -8.11
N LEU A 374 -6.98 -2.80 -7.31
CA LEU A 374 -8.01 -1.85 -7.77
C LEU A 374 -7.51 -0.41 -7.87
N ASN A 375 -6.37 -0.10 -7.26
CA ASN A 375 -5.71 1.21 -7.28
C ASN A 375 -4.32 1.12 -7.93
N SER A 376 -3.53 2.20 -7.91
CA SER A 376 -2.18 2.25 -8.48
C SER A 376 -1.12 2.52 -7.41
N PRO A 377 -0.34 1.52 -6.96
CA PRO A 377 0.73 1.73 -5.99
C PRO A 377 1.78 2.73 -6.50
N SER A 378 2.08 3.77 -5.71
CA SER A 378 2.92 4.90 -6.13
C SER A 378 4.37 4.53 -6.50
N ALA A 379 4.90 3.46 -5.90
CA ALA A 379 6.26 2.98 -6.17
C ALA A 379 6.36 2.06 -7.41
N GLY A 380 5.26 1.83 -8.14
CA GLY A 380 5.20 0.87 -9.24
C GLY A 380 5.14 -0.59 -8.79
N SER A 381 5.08 -0.83 -7.48
CA SER A 381 4.84 -2.14 -6.86
C SER A 381 4.20 -1.94 -5.49
N GLU A 382 3.44 -2.94 -5.05
CA GLU A 382 2.91 -2.94 -3.68
C GLU A 382 4.04 -3.00 -2.66
N ARG A 383 3.94 -2.18 -1.64
CA ARG A 383 4.75 -2.34 -0.42
C ARG A 383 4.13 -3.42 0.44
N PRO A 384 4.90 -4.41 0.93
CA PRO A 384 4.42 -5.31 1.97
C PRO A 384 4.04 -4.54 3.24
N VAL A 385 2.89 -4.86 3.83
CA VAL A 385 2.30 -4.22 5.01
C VAL A 385 2.27 -5.18 6.20
N ALA A 386 2.14 -4.66 7.42
CA ALA A 386 2.10 -5.47 8.63
C ALA A 386 0.71 -6.07 8.87
N ASN A 387 -0.35 -5.32 8.54
CA ASN A 387 -1.72 -5.78 8.66
C ASN A 387 -2.65 -5.13 7.63
N ALA A 388 -3.85 -5.67 7.52
CA ALA A 388 -4.88 -5.22 6.60
C ALA A 388 -6.29 -5.46 7.16
N LEU A 389 -7.28 -4.82 6.56
CA LEU A 389 -8.70 -5.18 6.69
C LEU A 389 -9.13 -5.99 5.48
N ALA A 390 -9.62 -7.19 5.71
CA ALA A 390 -10.18 -8.09 4.70
C ALA A 390 -11.70 -8.11 4.77
N VAL A 391 -12.34 -8.05 3.62
CA VAL A 391 -13.80 -8.16 3.45
C VAL A 391 -14.11 -9.47 2.75
N PHE A 392 -14.92 -10.30 3.38
CA PHE A 392 -15.43 -11.55 2.84
C PHE A 392 -16.92 -11.38 2.53
N ALA A 393 -17.31 -11.73 1.33
CA ALA A 393 -18.70 -11.66 0.89
C ALA A 393 -18.93 -12.62 -0.26
N ASN A 394 -20.16 -13.05 -0.43
CA ASN A 394 -20.53 -13.90 -1.55
C ASN A 394 -20.42 -13.13 -2.87
N VAL A 395 -19.92 -13.78 -3.89
CA VAL A 395 -19.96 -13.24 -5.25
C VAL A 395 -21.40 -13.41 -5.75
N PRO A 396 -22.03 -12.36 -6.33
CA PRO A 396 -23.34 -12.51 -6.93
C PRO A 396 -23.35 -13.58 -8.01
N GLU A 397 -24.34 -14.46 -7.96
CA GLU A 397 -24.59 -15.39 -9.07
C GLU A 397 -25.03 -14.57 -10.28
N GLN A 398 -24.30 -14.70 -11.36
CA GLN A 398 -24.58 -13.98 -12.59
C GLN A 398 -24.26 -14.87 -13.79
N GLU A 399 -25.24 -15.04 -14.64
CA GLU A 399 -25.01 -15.66 -15.95
C GLU A 399 -24.15 -14.72 -16.81
N CYS A 400 -23.03 -15.23 -17.25
CA CYS A 400 -22.11 -14.50 -18.10
C CYS A 400 -21.52 -15.46 -19.14
N PRO A 401 -21.52 -15.09 -20.44
CA PRO A 401 -20.84 -15.87 -21.46
C PRO A 401 -19.33 -15.93 -21.17
N ASP A 402 -18.64 -16.85 -21.83
CA ASP A 402 -17.19 -16.81 -21.86
C ASP A 402 -16.72 -15.58 -22.60
N PHE A 403 -15.72 -14.91 -22.08
CA PHE A 403 -15.16 -13.69 -22.68
C PHE A 403 -13.64 -13.64 -22.54
N ALA A 404 -13.01 -12.87 -23.42
CA ALA A 404 -11.60 -12.53 -23.40
C ALA A 404 -11.43 -11.00 -23.40
N ILE A 405 -10.24 -10.53 -23.01
CA ILE A 405 -9.86 -9.11 -23.07
C ILE A 405 -9.18 -8.83 -24.41
N THR A 406 -9.58 -7.74 -25.09
CA THR A 406 -8.98 -7.29 -26.35
C THR A 406 -8.77 -5.74 -26.33
N PRO A 407 -7.81 -5.17 -27.06
CA PRO A 407 -6.74 -5.85 -27.77
C PRO A 407 -5.78 -6.54 -26.80
N ASP A 408 -5.09 -7.57 -27.26
CA ASP A 408 -3.91 -8.10 -26.58
C ASP A 408 -2.80 -7.06 -26.75
N VAL A 409 -2.53 -6.30 -25.68
CA VAL A 409 -1.68 -5.10 -25.75
C VAL A 409 -0.25 -5.47 -25.48
N SER A 410 0.58 -5.44 -26.53
CA SER A 410 2.00 -5.71 -26.41
C SER A 410 2.78 -4.63 -25.64
N SER A 411 2.42 -3.33 -25.82
CA SER A 411 3.08 -2.23 -25.11
C SER A 411 2.27 -0.93 -25.15
N VAL A 412 2.18 -0.23 -24.01
CA VAL A 412 1.56 1.10 -23.87
C VAL A 412 2.63 2.07 -23.36
N PRO A 413 2.96 3.16 -24.06
CA PRO A 413 3.87 4.16 -23.53
C PRO A 413 3.35 4.78 -22.23
N SER A 414 4.26 4.99 -21.27
CA SER A 414 3.95 5.69 -20.03
C SER A 414 3.37 7.09 -20.32
N GLY A 415 2.31 7.44 -19.60
CA GLY A 415 1.52 8.65 -19.83
C GLY A 415 0.43 8.50 -20.89
N GLN A 416 0.36 7.36 -21.59
CA GLN A 416 -0.71 7.06 -22.56
C GLN A 416 -1.70 6.02 -21.99
N SER A 417 -2.80 5.83 -22.70
CA SER A 417 -3.84 4.87 -22.30
C SER A 417 -4.42 4.15 -23.51
N VAL A 418 -4.91 2.93 -23.28
CA VAL A 418 -5.60 2.10 -24.25
C VAL A 418 -6.94 1.63 -23.69
N GLN A 419 -7.98 1.61 -24.53
CA GLN A 419 -9.28 1.03 -24.16
C GLN A 419 -9.23 -0.48 -24.38
N LEU A 420 -9.50 -1.23 -23.32
CA LEU A 420 -9.70 -2.67 -23.36
C LEU A 420 -11.20 -2.96 -23.46
N LEU A 421 -11.54 -3.99 -24.22
CA LEU A 421 -12.91 -4.45 -24.47
C LEU A 421 -13.01 -5.91 -24.07
N LEU A 422 -14.24 -6.36 -23.83
CA LEU A 422 -14.55 -7.75 -23.61
C LEU A 422 -15.20 -8.34 -24.86
N VAL A 423 -14.66 -9.43 -25.37
CA VAL A 423 -15.13 -10.09 -26.58
C VAL A 423 -15.46 -11.56 -26.28
N ASP A 424 -16.41 -12.09 -27.03
CA ASP A 424 -16.76 -13.52 -27.02
C ASP A 424 -15.76 -14.38 -27.82
N ALA A 425 -16.01 -15.67 -27.93
CA ALA A 425 -15.17 -16.61 -28.67
C ALA A 425 -15.09 -16.30 -30.19
N SER A 426 -16.03 -15.54 -30.74
CA SER A 426 -16.02 -15.11 -32.15
C SER A 426 -15.27 -13.78 -32.36
N GLY A 427 -14.77 -13.16 -31.28
CA GLY A 427 -14.10 -11.87 -31.30
C GLY A 427 -15.04 -10.66 -31.34
N GLN A 428 -16.36 -10.87 -31.14
CA GLN A 428 -17.33 -9.80 -31.09
C GLN A 428 -17.48 -9.26 -29.66
N PRO A 429 -17.68 -7.94 -29.49
CA PRO A 429 -17.93 -7.36 -28.17
C PRO A 429 -19.13 -8.05 -27.49
N ILE A 430 -18.97 -8.43 -26.20
CA ILE A 430 -20.10 -8.89 -25.40
C ILE A 430 -21.09 -7.74 -25.17
N SER A 431 -22.33 -8.06 -24.76
CA SER A 431 -23.35 -7.03 -24.56
C SER A 431 -22.89 -5.94 -23.58
N ALA A 432 -23.25 -4.69 -23.82
CA ALA A 432 -22.86 -3.55 -22.99
C ALA A 432 -23.35 -3.70 -21.54
N ASP A 433 -24.54 -4.27 -21.33
CA ASP A 433 -25.12 -4.49 -20.00
C ASP A 433 -24.27 -5.47 -19.18
N ILE A 434 -23.77 -6.54 -19.77
CA ILE A 434 -22.85 -7.49 -19.13
C ILE A 434 -21.48 -6.84 -18.91
N ALA A 435 -20.92 -6.21 -19.95
CA ALA A 435 -19.60 -5.56 -19.87
C ALA A 435 -19.55 -4.44 -18.82
N SER A 436 -20.66 -3.72 -18.59
CA SER A 436 -20.74 -2.65 -17.58
C SER A 436 -20.53 -3.14 -16.16
N GLN A 437 -20.77 -4.41 -15.90
CA GLN A 437 -20.65 -5.04 -14.57
C GLN A 437 -19.22 -5.54 -14.29
N ALA A 438 -18.37 -5.56 -15.32
CA ALA A 438 -17.00 -6.03 -15.20
C ALA A 438 -16.20 -5.23 -14.17
N ILE A 439 -15.63 -5.90 -13.19
CA ILE A 439 -14.67 -5.31 -12.24
C ILE A 439 -13.28 -5.47 -12.81
N TRP A 440 -12.60 -4.36 -13.01
CA TRP A 440 -11.26 -4.32 -13.58
C TRP A 440 -10.20 -4.15 -12.50
N ALA A 441 -9.11 -4.91 -12.62
CA ALA A 441 -7.97 -4.86 -11.71
C ALA A 441 -6.66 -5.04 -12.50
N ALA A 442 -5.56 -4.52 -11.98
CA ALA A 442 -4.24 -4.70 -12.56
C ALA A 442 -3.29 -5.44 -11.61
N SER A 443 -2.21 -5.99 -12.14
CA SER A 443 -1.13 -6.58 -11.35
C SER A 443 0.22 -6.32 -12.02
N GLY A 444 1.32 -6.27 -11.25
CA GLY A 444 2.67 -6.01 -11.76
C GLY A 444 3.11 -4.54 -11.62
N GLY A 445 2.22 -3.63 -11.21
CA GLY A 445 2.56 -2.24 -10.88
C GLY A 445 2.89 -1.34 -12.07
N MET A 446 2.76 -1.84 -13.31
CA MET A 446 3.09 -1.11 -14.54
C MET A 446 2.09 -0.03 -14.91
N GLY A 447 0.91 -0.03 -14.30
CA GLY A 447 -0.14 0.91 -14.63
C GLY A 447 -1.42 0.66 -13.84
N PHE A 448 -2.46 1.35 -14.24
CA PHE A 448 -3.77 1.37 -13.62
C PHE A 448 -4.83 1.10 -14.67
N VAL A 449 -5.83 0.32 -14.35
CA VAL A 449 -7.03 0.13 -15.18
C VAL A 449 -8.23 0.75 -14.48
N ASP A 450 -8.91 1.67 -15.15
CA ASP A 450 -10.14 2.25 -14.62
C ASP A 450 -11.34 1.30 -14.82
N GLN A 451 -12.44 1.59 -14.15
CA GLN A 451 -13.62 0.73 -14.18
C GLN A 451 -14.43 0.82 -15.49
N SER A 452 -13.94 1.55 -16.51
CA SER A 452 -14.40 1.45 -17.90
C SER A 452 -13.59 0.47 -18.74
N GLY A 453 -12.52 -0.13 -18.17
CA GLY A 453 -11.59 -0.98 -18.90
C GLY A 453 -10.48 -0.20 -19.63
N ARG A 454 -10.25 1.07 -19.31
CA ARG A 454 -9.15 1.84 -19.89
C ARG A 454 -7.89 1.63 -19.05
N PHE A 455 -6.88 1.04 -19.67
CA PHE A 455 -5.56 0.87 -19.07
C PHE A 455 -4.71 2.12 -19.29
N HIS A 456 -4.08 2.63 -18.24
CA HIS A 456 -3.18 3.78 -18.22
C HIS A 456 -1.76 3.29 -17.88
N GLY A 457 -0.82 3.43 -18.82
CA GLY A 457 0.59 3.10 -18.59
C GLY A 457 1.28 4.13 -17.69
N ILE A 458 1.98 3.67 -16.65
CA ILE A 458 2.62 4.55 -15.65
C ILE A 458 4.09 4.18 -15.46
N LYS A 459 4.39 2.99 -14.96
CA LYS A 459 5.75 2.51 -14.74
C LYS A 459 6.16 1.51 -15.79
N ALA A 460 7.34 1.71 -16.39
CA ALA A 460 7.88 0.78 -17.35
C ALA A 460 8.02 -0.61 -16.72
N GLY A 461 7.45 -1.63 -17.37
CA GLY A 461 7.45 -2.99 -16.87
C GLY A 461 6.31 -3.82 -17.43
N ARG A 462 6.26 -5.07 -16.98
CA ARG A 462 5.27 -6.07 -17.41
C ARG A 462 4.34 -6.46 -16.29
N GLY A 463 3.09 -6.73 -16.65
CA GLY A 463 2.06 -7.18 -15.73
C GLY A 463 0.86 -7.74 -16.46
N SER A 464 -0.30 -7.68 -15.83
CA SER A 464 -1.54 -8.11 -16.45
C SER A 464 -2.71 -7.26 -15.99
N VAL A 465 -3.69 -7.12 -16.85
CA VAL A 465 -5.04 -6.67 -16.51
C VAL A 465 -5.92 -7.90 -16.36
N THR A 466 -6.72 -7.89 -15.31
CA THR A 466 -7.71 -8.93 -15.03
C THR A 466 -9.08 -8.28 -14.93
N THR A 467 -10.10 -8.94 -15.44
CA THR A 467 -11.49 -8.53 -15.23
C THR A 467 -12.31 -9.70 -14.73
N LYS A 468 -13.32 -9.38 -13.91
CA LYS A 468 -14.23 -10.36 -13.32
C LYS A 468 -15.67 -9.91 -13.49
N ILE A 469 -16.55 -10.84 -13.91
CA ILE A 469 -18.00 -10.70 -13.97
C ILE A 469 -18.59 -11.95 -13.33
N GLY A 470 -19.32 -11.79 -12.22
CA GLY A 470 -19.78 -12.94 -11.44
C GLY A 470 -18.61 -13.85 -11.04
N ALA A 471 -18.69 -15.14 -11.39
CA ALA A 471 -17.60 -16.12 -11.17
C ALA A 471 -16.57 -16.16 -12.32
N ARG A 472 -16.84 -15.55 -13.47
CA ARG A 472 -15.97 -15.58 -14.65
C ARG A 472 -14.84 -14.57 -14.55
N VAL A 473 -13.64 -14.99 -14.91
CA VAL A 473 -12.41 -14.17 -14.88
C VAL A 473 -11.70 -14.28 -16.21
N ALA A 474 -11.34 -13.16 -16.81
CA ALA A 474 -10.42 -13.10 -17.95
C ALA A 474 -9.16 -12.30 -17.57
N ARG A 475 -8.04 -12.64 -18.20
CA ARG A 475 -6.74 -12.00 -17.96
C ARG A 475 -6.01 -11.78 -19.28
N ALA A 476 -5.40 -10.60 -19.43
CA ALA A 476 -4.52 -10.28 -20.55
C ALA A 476 -3.18 -9.75 -20.04
N PRO A 477 -2.04 -10.14 -20.64
CA PRO A 477 -0.76 -9.53 -20.37
C PRO A 477 -0.76 -8.07 -20.88
N VAL A 478 -0.06 -7.19 -20.17
CA VAL A 478 0.18 -5.81 -20.61
C VAL A 478 1.61 -5.40 -20.27
N GLU A 479 2.17 -4.55 -21.10
CA GLU A 479 3.48 -3.94 -20.89
C GLU A 479 3.36 -2.43 -20.95
N THR A 480 4.06 -1.72 -20.07
CA THR A 480 4.25 -0.28 -20.18
C THR A 480 5.70 -0.01 -20.58
N ALA A 481 5.88 0.67 -21.71
CA ALA A 481 7.18 1.18 -22.14
C ALA A 481 7.43 2.58 -21.55
N PRO A 482 8.70 3.05 -21.46
CA PRO A 482 8.97 4.45 -21.17
C PRO A 482 8.23 5.38 -22.13
N GLY A 483 7.77 6.52 -21.63
CA GLY A 483 7.13 7.57 -22.42
C GLY A 483 8.12 8.52 -23.09
N SER A 484 7.61 9.66 -23.59
CA SER A 484 8.46 10.71 -24.14
C SER A 484 9.32 11.36 -23.06
N PRO A 485 10.50 11.90 -23.41
CA PRO A 485 11.35 12.66 -22.49
C PRO A 485 10.56 13.83 -21.85
N ASP A 486 10.67 13.95 -20.52
CA ASP A 486 10.03 15.01 -19.74
C ASP A 486 11.02 15.68 -18.77
N LYS A 487 11.97 14.92 -18.22
CA LYS A 487 12.93 15.41 -17.24
C LYS A 487 14.36 15.13 -17.67
N LEU A 488 15.13 16.20 -17.81
CA LEU A 488 16.56 16.17 -18.02
C LEU A 488 17.28 16.62 -16.75
N THR A 489 18.24 15.82 -16.28
CA THR A 489 19.14 16.21 -15.19
C THR A 489 20.57 15.92 -15.58
N ALA A 490 21.51 16.76 -15.15
CA ALA A 490 22.93 16.54 -15.32
C ALA A 490 23.68 17.01 -14.08
N ARG A 491 24.76 16.32 -13.76
CA ARG A 491 25.63 16.67 -12.64
C ARG A 491 27.07 16.29 -12.96
N PHE A 492 28.00 17.07 -12.40
CA PHE A 492 29.41 16.71 -12.42
C PHE A 492 29.73 15.70 -11.33
N GLU A 493 30.64 14.80 -11.68
CA GLU A 493 31.27 13.85 -10.76
C GLU A 493 32.79 13.99 -10.87
N PRO A 494 33.57 13.62 -9.83
CA PRO A 494 35.01 13.54 -9.93
C PRO A 494 35.43 12.65 -11.12
N ASP A 495 36.45 13.07 -11.86
CA ASP A 495 37.00 12.25 -12.94
C ASP A 495 37.63 10.99 -12.33
N PRO A 496 37.36 9.78 -12.86
CA PRO A 496 37.89 8.54 -12.32
C PRO A 496 39.42 8.44 -12.41
N THR A 497 40.06 9.23 -13.28
CA THR A 497 41.51 9.28 -13.39
C THR A 497 42.17 10.18 -12.35
N GLY A 498 41.41 11.00 -11.63
CA GLY A 498 41.92 11.98 -10.66
C GLY A 498 42.65 13.16 -11.29
N ALA A 499 42.51 13.40 -12.58
CA ALA A 499 43.17 14.51 -13.27
C ALA A 499 42.58 15.86 -12.83
N PRO A 500 43.38 16.87 -12.42
CA PRO A 500 42.93 18.08 -11.75
C PRO A 500 42.05 19.01 -12.62
N ASN A 501 42.16 18.90 -13.95
CA ASN A 501 41.37 19.72 -14.88
C ASN A 501 40.28 18.90 -15.60
N ARG A 502 39.89 17.80 -15.04
CA ARG A 502 38.83 16.94 -15.62
C ARG A 502 37.66 16.74 -14.67
N SER A 503 36.49 16.56 -15.25
CA SER A 503 35.28 16.19 -14.55
C SER A 503 34.48 15.22 -15.38
N GLY A 504 33.86 14.24 -14.75
CA GLY A 504 32.81 13.43 -15.37
C GLY A 504 31.49 14.22 -15.40
N LEU A 505 30.77 14.22 -16.50
CA LEU A 505 29.39 14.73 -16.61
C LEU A 505 28.46 13.55 -16.75
N VAL A 506 27.57 13.36 -15.78
CA VAL A 506 26.53 12.32 -15.81
C VAL A 506 25.19 12.97 -16.07
N ILE A 507 24.52 12.51 -17.12
CA ILE A 507 23.25 13.02 -17.62
C ILE A 507 22.19 11.92 -17.42
N SER A 508 20.97 12.30 -17.02
CA SER A 508 19.87 11.36 -16.91
C SER A 508 18.61 11.93 -17.58
N VAL A 509 17.97 11.11 -18.40
CA VAL A 509 16.72 11.43 -19.11
C VAL A 509 15.63 10.49 -18.63
N LYS A 510 14.50 11.08 -18.21
CA LYS A 510 13.33 10.35 -17.71
C LYS A 510 12.06 10.90 -18.33
N ASP A 511 11.02 10.05 -18.37
CA ASP A 511 9.67 10.46 -18.73
C ASP A 511 8.92 11.13 -17.56
N LEU A 512 7.67 11.56 -17.80
CA LEU A 512 6.78 12.21 -16.83
C LEU A 512 6.58 11.39 -15.53
N ASN A 513 6.58 10.07 -15.63
CA ASN A 513 6.41 9.16 -14.49
C ASN A 513 7.75 8.69 -13.88
N GLY A 514 8.86 9.26 -14.35
CA GLY A 514 10.21 8.98 -13.84
C GLY A 514 10.81 7.68 -14.35
N ASN A 515 10.29 7.10 -15.44
CA ASN A 515 10.90 5.95 -16.10
C ASN A 515 12.15 6.38 -16.86
N SER A 516 13.20 5.59 -16.77
CA SER A 516 14.44 5.79 -17.51
C SER A 516 14.23 5.56 -19.01
N ILE A 517 14.78 6.42 -19.86
CA ILE A 517 14.61 6.33 -21.31
C ILE A 517 15.92 5.90 -21.93
N GLU A 518 15.93 4.71 -22.53
CA GLU A 518 17.04 4.17 -23.33
C GLU A 518 17.02 4.76 -24.75
N GLY A 519 18.20 4.90 -25.37
CA GLY A 519 18.32 5.30 -26.77
C GLY A 519 18.08 6.78 -27.06
N CYS A 520 17.97 7.63 -26.01
CA CYS A 520 17.73 9.06 -26.19
C CYS A 520 19.01 9.77 -26.63
N SER A 521 18.96 10.50 -27.73
CA SER A 521 20.10 11.29 -28.22
C SER A 521 20.33 12.52 -27.36
N VAL A 522 21.53 12.69 -26.86
CA VAL A 522 21.98 13.78 -25.99
C VAL A 522 23.15 14.51 -26.64
N SER A 523 23.08 15.83 -26.77
CA SER A 523 24.19 16.65 -27.22
C SER A 523 24.75 17.48 -26.06
N VAL A 524 26.07 17.53 -25.94
CA VAL A 524 26.82 18.26 -24.90
C VAL A 524 27.72 19.30 -25.57
N LYS A 525 27.48 20.56 -25.25
CA LYS A 525 28.31 21.70 -25.67
C LYS A 525 28.97 22.29 -24.45
N VAL A 526 30.28 22.47 -24.48
CA VAL A 526 31.06 22.99 -23.33
C VAL A 526 31.64 24.35 -23.67
N THR A 527 31.54 25.28 -22.71
CA THR A 527 32.22 26.59 -22.72
C THR A 527 33.37 26.54 -21.75
N GLY A 528 34.58 26.94 -22.17
CA GLY A 528 35.80 26.89 -21.35
C GLY A 528 36.35 25.49 -21.12
N GLY A 529 36.10 24.59 -22.07
CA GLY A 529 36.57 23.22 -22.04
C GLY A 529 36.16 22.41 -23.27
N THR A 530 36.46 21.12 -23.26
CA THR A 530 36.14 20.18 -24.36
C THR A 530 35.57 18.87 -23.79
N PRO A 531 34.44 18.40 -24.28
CA PRO A 531 33.91 17.08 -23.94
C PRO A 531 34.61 15.98 -24.73
N ASP A 532 34.86 14.83 -24.11
CA ASP A 532 35.45 13.66 -24.83
C ASP A 532 34.50 13.17 -25.93
N GLN A 533 33.20 13.20 -25.66
CA GLN A 533 32.15 12.86 -26.62
C GLN A 533 31.03 13.93 -26.56
N PRO A 534 30.83 14.72 -27.62
CA PRO A 534 29.80 15.75 -27.67
C PRO A 534 28.38 15.22 -27.96
N ASN A 535 28.28 14.03 -28.54
CA ASN A 535 27.01 13.35 -28.83
C ASN A 535 27.00 11.99 -28.16
N LEU A 536 25.95 11.75 -27.38
CA LEU A 536 25.80 10.57 -26.57
C LEU A 536 24.41 9.95 -26.79
N THR A 537 24.27 8.71 -26.39
CA THR A 537 22.97 8.02 -26.34
C THR A 537 22.79 7.45 -24.94
N THR A 538 21.61 7.64 -24.37
CA THR A 538 21.31 7.08 -23.03
C THR A 538 21.27 5.56 -23.06
N ALA A 539 21.86 4.95 -22.05
CA ALA A 539 21.82 3.51 -21.81
C ALA A 539 20.46 3.10 -21.20
N LYS A 540 20.30 1.81 -20.93
CA LYS A 540 19.09 1.21 -20.37
C LYS A 540 18.61 1.83 -19.04
N ASP A 541 19.54 2.36 -18.25
CA ASP A 541 19.23 3.08 -17.01
C ASP A 541 18.86 4.56 -17.22
N GLY A 542 18.71 4.98 -18.48
CA GLY A 542 18.41 6.35 -18.88
C GLY A 542 19.56 7.33 -18.71
N LYS A 543 20.79 6.84 -18.51
CA LYS A 543 21.97 7.68 -18.32
C LYS A 543 22.89 7.67 -19.52
N ALA A 544 23.60 8.79 -19.66
CA ALA A 544 24.74 8.96 -20.56
C ALA A 544 25.83 9.72 -19.80
N SER A 545 27.10 9.49 -20.10
CA SER A 545 28.22 10.17 -19.46
C SER A 545 29.34 10.50 -20.42
N THR A 546 30.03 11.62 -20.18
CA THR A 546 31.23 12.02 -20.91
C THR A 546 32.20 12.70 -19.95
N GLY A 547 33.50 12.55 -20.23
CA GLY A 547 34.51 13.35 -19.56
C GLY A 547 34.57 14.75 -20.16
N ILE A 548 34.92 15.74 -19.35
CA ILE A 548 35.18 17.12 -19.79
C ILE A 548 36.57 17.52 -19.32
N THR A 549 37.41 17.97 -20.26
CA THR A 549 38.71 18.60 -19.98
C THR A 549 38.49 20.11 -19.98
N TRP A 550 38.79 20.76 -18.85
CA TRP A 550 38.60 22.18 -18.65
C TRP A 550 39.87 22.97 -19.01
N GLU A 551 39.66 24.16 -19.55
CA GLU A 551 40.74 25.15 -19.73
C GLU A 551 41.25 25.65 -18.36
N ALA A 552 42.54 25.94 -18.26
CA ALA A 552 43.15 26.39 -17.01
C ALA A 552 42.64 27.80 -16.57
N ALA A 553 42.40 28.67 -17.54
CA ALA A 553 41.85 30.01 -17.30
C ALA A 553 40.86 30.39 -18.41
N PRO A 554 39.61 29.96 -18.30
CA PRO A 554 38.59 30.27 -19.32
C PRO A 554 38.25 31.77 -19.29
N ALA A 555 38.08 32.37 -20.45
CA ALA A 555 37.72 33.79 -20.63
C ALA A 555 36.29 34.11 -20.16
N THR A 556 35.43 33.10 -19.99
CA THR A 556 34.05 33.19 -19.53
C THR A 556 33.78 32.10 -18.48
N PRO A 557 32.71 32.22 -17.64
CA PRO A 557 32.34 31.17 -16.72
C PRO A 557 32.17 29.82 -17.46
N ALA A 558 32.93 28.82 -17.00
CA ALA A 558 32.96 27.50 -17.63
C ALA A 558 31.67 26.73 -17.29
N ASN A 559 31.04 26.16 -18.30
CA ASN A 559 29.80 25.38 -18.12
C ASN A 559 29.64 24.30 -19.21
N ALA A 560 28.74 23.37 -18.97
CA ALA A 560 28.26 22.41 -19.96
C ALA A 560 26.77 22.67 -20.24
N THR A 561 26.41 22.80 -21.50
CA THR A 561 25.02 22.87 -21.98
C THR A 561 24.61 21.52 -22.54
N VAL A 562 23.60 20.92 -21.95
CA VAL A 562 23.07 19.60 -22.35
C VAL A 562 21.73 19.80 -23.03
N THR A 563 21.56 19.21 -24.23
CA THR A 563 20.34 19.26 -25.00
C THR A 563 19.83 17.86 -25.33
N VAL A 564 18.51 17.72 -25.24
CA VAL A 564 17.75 16.53 -25.63
C VAL A 564 16.54 17.00 -26.43
N THR A 565 16.23 16.33 -27.52
CA THR A 565 15.09 16.70 -28.37
C THR A 565 13.79 16.71 -27.55
N GLY A 566 13.04 17.81 -27.65
CA GLY A 566 11.76 18.00 -26.95
C GLY A 566 11.87 18.55 -25.52
N LEU A 567 13.10 18.77 -24.99
CA LEU A 567 13.32 19.35 -23.67
C LEU A 567 14.07 20.68 -23.73
N PRO A 568 13.87 21.60 -22.77
CA PRO A 568 14.70 22.77 -22.61
C PRO A 568 16.17 22.38 -22.40
N ALA A 569 17.09 23.18 -22.95
CA ALA A 569 18.51 23.00 -22.72
C ALA A 569 18.84 23.20 -21.22
N LEU A 570 19.67 22.33 -20.68
CA LEU A 570 20.11 22.39 -19.28
C LEU A 570 21.58 22.89 -19.25
N VAL A 571 21.83 23.97 -18.51
CA VAL A 571 23.18 24.50 -18.30
C VAL A 571 23.65 24.08 -16.89
N VAL A 572 24.84 23.49 -16.83
CA VAL A 572 25.48 23.03 -15.58
C VAL A 572 26.81 23.74 -15.44
N GLU A 573 27.02 24.52 -14.37
CA GLU A 573 28.26 25.24 -14.13
C GLU A 573 29.37 24.29 -13.71
N ARG A 574 30.61 24.60 -14.11
CA ARG A 574 31.82 23.89 -13.69
C ARG A 574 31.87 23.83 -12.15
N PRO A 575 32.14 22.68 -11.53
CA PRO A 575 32.38 22.62 -10.10
C PRO A 575 33.62 23.44 -9.70
N LYS A 576 33.52 24.12 -8.55
CA LYS A 576 34.60 24.96 -8.01
C LYS A 576 35.80 24.15 -7.56
#